data_a55c580b8647e13196c34328bbd3c996
#
_entry.id   a55c580b8647e13196c34328bbd3c996
#
_cell.length_a   1.000
_cell.length_b   1.000
_cell.length_c   1.000
_cell.angle_alpha   90.00
_cell.angle_beta   90.00
_cell.angle_gamma   90.00
#
_symmetry.space_group_name_H-M   'P 1'
#
loop_
_entity.id
_entity.type
_entity.pdbx_description
1 polymer ?
#
loop_
_entity_poly.entity_id
_entity_poly.type
_entity_poly.pdbx_seq_one_letter_code
_entity_poly.pdbx_strand_id
1 'polypeptide(L)'
;MRNITSMLFSHKPSSDPEASFYEPLLSEHDRNIILPSPPTSHEKYLYVKSGRWLISIFGLLSSTCLMTGMWLFIVATGTYWFSVFAAVSTVYLYVSYLMVNCVGKDFNLRVHRNIQKLNSRGCPAVDILLPVCGEDFEVIHNTWTYVTALDWPTKTVYVLDDKKDPKIRDLAQRFGFNYITRENNHMKKAGNLRNAFTKTTAPFFAIFDADFCPRSDYLKEIMPYFSHDDKIAIVQTPQFFEVRPDQTWVERAAGSVQELFYRFIQVSRDTFGGAVCVGTCAVYRRESLVPFGGTAEIGFSEDVHTGFAVVDDGWKLKYIPLNLAKGVCPYELKSFFSQQYRWALGSTTLCTNPHFWKSNLSFRQKACFLSGMLYFQVTAFATVLATIPGLIMLARFPEHVLWFNATFALPSLIFGWILMPVWSAQDYPFTVNHLKVAQSYSHLFAIKDKLMGTMMLWESTGGAGAATSSANRFLQGRILCGLVTAFSLVFTYGMTYYYVHHGYALVNFLPGLFLTALNTLTNSPFIMNRQD
;
A
#
# COMPACT_ATOMS: atom_id res chain seq x y z
N MET A 1 13.58 44.19 -19.59
CA MET A 1 12.75 45.36 -19.22
C MET A 1 11.61 44.91 -18.32
N ARG A 2 11.56 45.56 -17.18
CA ARG A 2 10.53 45.63 -16.12
C ARG A 2 10.38 44.45 -15.19
N ASN A 3 10.98 44.66 -14.02
CA ASN A 3 10.62 44.27 -12.67
C ASN A 3 9.13 44.30 -12.40
N ILE A 4 8.62 43.33 -11.67
CA ILE A 4 7.53 43.56 -10.74
C ILE A 4 7.93 42.94 -9.39
N THR A 5 8.03 43.82 -8.47
CA THR A 5 8.38 43.87 -7.08
C THR A 5 7.51 43.00 -6.17
N SER A 6 8.17 42.38 -5.23
CA SER A 6 7.76 42.03 -3.87
C SER A 6 6.49 42.70 -3.34
N MET A 7 5.55 41.88 -2.83
CA MET A 7 4.64 42.28 -1.74
C MET A 7 4.84 41.34 -0.55
N LEU A 8 5.57 41.87 0.41
CA LEU A 8 5.67 41.42 1.78
C LEU A 8 4.31 41.59 2.47
N PHE A 9 3.70 40.51 2.91
CA PHE A 9 2.74 40.57 3.99
C PHE A 9 3.45 40.26 5.29
N SER A 10 3.74 41.32 6.04
CA SER A 10 4.11 41.27 7.43
C SER A 10 2.90 40.84 8.25
N HIS A 11 2.88 39.61 8.75
CA HIS A 11 2.04 39.26 9.88
C HIS A 11 2.71 39.80 11.15
N LYS A 12 2.04 40.77 11.80
CA LYS A 12 2.30 41.11 13.20
C LYS A 12 1.92 39.90 14.06
N PRO A 13 2.74 39.52 15.03
CA PRO A 13 2.34 38.47 15.99
C PRO A 13 1.18 39.01 16.85
N SER A 14 0.09 38.27 16.91
CA SER A 14 -0.98 38.47 17.86
C SER A 14 -0.42 38.14 19.27
N SER A 15 -0.57 39.08 20.19
CA SER A 15 -0.24 38.91 21.58
C SER A 15 -1.35 38.10 22.29
N ASP A 16 -1.35 36.80 22.07
CA ASP A 16 -2.22 35.85 22.78
C ASP A 16 -1.35 35.17 23.85
N PRO A 17 -1.63 35.28 25.14
CA PRO A 17 -0.79 34.72 26.23
C PRO A 17 -0.71 33.17 26.21
N GLU A 18 -1.60 32.48 25.51
CA GLU A 18 -1.58 31.03 25.37
C GLU A 18 -0.63 30.52 24.25
N ALA A 19 -0.16 31.39 23.35
CA ALA A 19 0.75 31.01 22.26
C ALA A 19 2.22 30.83 22.72
N SER A 20 2.57 31.21 23.93
CA SER A 20 3.97 31.17 24.45
C SER A 20 4.40 29.82 25.05
N PHE A 21 3.51 28.80 25.07
CA PHE A 21 3.84 27.48 25.64
C PHE A 21 4.42 26.46 24.66
N TYR A 22 4.57 26.82 23.40
CA TYR A 22 5.08 25.93 22.37
C TYR A 22 6.38 26.43 21.74
N GLU A 23 7.47 26.48 22.54
CA GLU A 23 8.80 26.41 21.92
C GLU A 23 9.05 24.98 21.46
N PRO A 24 9.33 24.74 20.17
CA PRO A 24 9.71 23.42 19.70
C PRO A 24 11.05 23.04 20.31
N LEU A 25 11.06 21.99 21.11
CA LEU A 25 12.30 21.33 21.53
C LEU A 25 12.90 20.68 20.27
N LEU A 26 13.69 21.43 19.53
CA LEU A 26 14.47 20.94 18.40
C LEU A 26 15.47 19.91 18.94
N SER A 27 15.25 18.65 18.66
CA SER A 27 16.26 17.61 18.86
C SER A 27 17.34 17.74 17.77
N GLU A 28 18.60 17.46 18.12
CA GLU A 28 19.81 17.60 17.28
C GLU A 28 19.88 16.67 16.03
N HIS A 29 18.76 16.34 15.42
CA HIS A 29 18.73 15.68 14.11
C HIS A 29 17.98 16.59 13.16
N ASP A 30 18.73 17.38 12.37
CA ASP A 30 18.26 18.19 11.24
C ASP A 30 17.56 17.35 10.17
N ARG A 31 16.38 16.82 10.48
CA ARG A 31 15.46 16.28 9.49
C ARG A 31 14.29 17.24 9.38
N ASN A 32 14.14 17.89 8.24
CA ASN A 32 12.90 18.55 7.88
C ASN A 32 11.81 17.48 7.72
N ILE A 33 11.24 17.00 8.84
CA ILE A 33 10.10 16.09 8.81
C ILE A 33 8.91 16.88 8.29
N ILE A 34 8.45 16.54 7.09
CA ILE A 34 7.24 17.14 6.54
C ILE A 34 6.04 16.50 7.25
N LEU A 35 5.44 17.23 8.18
CA LEU A 35 4.27 16.76 8.91
C LEU A 35 3.03 16.84 8.02
N PRO A 36 2.20 15.78 7.97
CA PRO A 36 0.97 15.78 7.20
C PRO A 36 -0.07 16.70 7.84
N SER A 37 -0.92 17.27 7.00
CA SER A 37 -2.16 17.96 7.41
C SER A 37 -3.38 17.17 6.92
N PRO A 38 -4.57 17.33 7.52
CA PRO A 38 -5.78 16.68 7.01
C PRO A 38 -6.04 16.99 5.54
N PRO A 39 -6.66 16.07 4.79
CA PRO A 39 -7.05 16.34 3.40
C PRO A 39 -7.92 17.59 3.29
N THR A 40 -7.63 18.45 2.32
CA THR A 40 -8.44 19.61 1.97
C THR A 40 -9.82 19.19 1.43
N SER A 41 -10.72 20.13 1.26
CA SER A 41 -12.05 19.84 0.66
C SER A 41 -11.97 19.35 -0.78
N HIS A 42 -10.94 19.74 -1.52
CA HIS A 42 -10.67 19.21 -2.86
C HIS A 42 -10.13 17.78 -2.79
N GLU A 43 -9.09 17.55 -2.00
CA GLU A 43 -8.46 16.23 -1.83
C GLU A 43 -9.42 15.17 -1.32
N LYS A 44 -10.39 15.55 -0.47
CA LYS A 44 -11.43 14.66 0.05
C LYS A 44 -12.11 13.84 -1.05
N TYR A 45 -12.34 14.43 -2.22
CA TYR A 45 -13.11 13.81 -3.30
C TYR A 45 -12.25 13.30 -4.48
N LEU A 46 -10.92 13.36 -4.40
CA LEU A 46 -10.04 12.95 -5.50
C LEU A 46 -10.28 11.49 -5.96
N TYR A 47 -10.56 10.59 -5.02
CA TYR A 47 -10.72 9.16 -5.31
C TYR A 47 -12.15 8.73 -5.65
N VAL A 48 -13.11 9.65 -5.63
CA VAL A 48 -14.52 9.37 -5.97
C VAL A 48 -14.68 8.98 -7.44
N LYS A 49 -13.92 9.61 -8.34
CA LYS A 49 -13.92 9.29 -9.77
C LYS A 49 -12.77 8.34 -10.09
N SER A 50 -13.08 7.06 -10.28
CA SER A 50 -12.06 6.03 -10.49
C SER A 50 -11.46 6.03 -11.90
N GLY A 51 -12.12 6.64 -12.91
CA GLY A 51 -11.67 6.52 -14.31
C GLY A 51 -11.60 5.07 -14.80
N ARG A 52 -12.47 4.23 -14.28
CA ARG A 52 -12.49 2.77 -14.37
C ARG A 52 -12.30 2.22 -15.78
N TRP A 53 -13.03 2.74 -16.75
CA TRP A 53 -13.04 2.19 -18.12
C TRP A 53 -11.64 2.21 -18.75
N LEU A 54 -10.90 3.30 -18.55
CA LEU A 54 -9.55 3.45 -19.08
C LEU A 54 -8.60 2.38 -18.50
N ILE A 55 -8.52 2.29 -17.17
CA ILE A 55 -7.66 1.32 -16.48
C ILE A 55 -8.08 -0.13 -16.78
N SER A 56 -9.39 -0.41 -16.83
CA SER A 56 -9.89 -1.76 -17.10
C SER A 56 -9.55 -2.23 -18.51
N ILE A 57 -9.85 -1.43 -19.54
CA ILE A 57 -9.63 -1.83 -20.94
C ILE A 57 -8.14 -1.96 -21.24
N PHE A 58 -7.36 -0.92 -20.92
CA PHE A 58 -5.92 -0.94 -21.23
C PHE A 58 -5.15 -1.91 -20.33
N GLY A 59 -5.56 -2.09 -19.08
CA GLY A 59 -4.99 -3.10 -18.20
C GLY A 59 -5.26 -4.52 -18.71
N LEU A 60 -6.48 -4.81 -19.17
CA LEU A 60 -6.82 -6.10 -19.76
C LEU A 60 -6.06 -6.34 -21.07
N LEU A 61 -6.00 -5.35 -21.96
CA LEU A 61 -5.25 -5.44 -23.22
C LEU A 61 -3.76 -5.72 -22.96
N SER A 62 -3.14 -4.92 -22.08
CA SER A 62 -1.76 -5.07 -21.67
C SER A 62 -1.47 -6.47 -21.11
N SER A 63 -2.33 -6.93 -20.20
CA SER A 63 -2.20 -8.26 -19.60
C SER A 63 -2.35 -9.38 -20.61
N THR A 64 -3.33 -9.28 -21.51
CA THR A 64 -3.57 -10.29 -22.54
C THR A 64 -2.39 -10.39 -23.51
N CYS A 65 -1.85 -9.26 -23.99
CA CYS A 65 -0.67 -9.25 -24.86
C CYS A 65 0.54 -9.90 -24.16
N LEU A 66 0.83 -9.50 -22.93
CA LEU A 66 1.97 -10.04 -22.19
C LEU A 66 1.85 -11.56 -21.97
N MET A 67 0.67 -12.05 -21.58
CA MET A 67 0.43 -13.48 -21.38
C MET A 67 0.51 -14.24 -22.70
N THR A 68 -0.03 -13.68 -23.79
CA THR A 68 0.10 -14.29 -25.13
C THR A 68 1.57 -14.47 -25.50
N GLY A 69 2.41 -13.44 -25.31
CA GLY A 69 3.85 -13.55 -25.56
C GLY A 69 4.52 -14.65 -24.71
N MET A 70 4.17 -14.77 -23.42
CA MET A 70 4.70 -15.83 -22.56
C MET A 70 4.28 -17.23 -23.03
N TRP A 71 3.01 -17.44 -23.40
CA TRP A 71 2.55 -18.75 -23.88
C TRP A 71 3.14 -19.10 -25.25
N LEU A 72 3.28 -18.15 -26.17
CA LEU A 72 3.96 -18.36 -27.44
C LEU A 72 5.43 -18.75 -27.24
N PHE A 73 6.13 -18.09 -26.31
CA PHE A 73 7.49 -18.47 -25.93
C PHE A 73 7.55 -19.92 -25.47
N ILE A 74 6.66 -20.37 -24.57
CA ILE A 74 6.65 -21.75 -24.06
C ILE A 74 6.46 -22.75 -25.19
N VAL A 75 5.50 -22.49 -26.08
CA VAL A 75 5.20 -23.38 -27.22
C VAL A 75 6.35 -23.42 -28.23
N ALA A 76 6.93 -22.26 -28.57
CA ALA A 76 8.00 -22.16 -29.56
C ALA A 76 9.30 -22.81 -29.09
N THR A 77 9.61 -22.74 -27.77
CA THR A 77 10.89 -23.23 -27.21
C THR A 77 10.78 -24.58 -26.51
N GLY A 78 9.57 -25.11 -26.29
CA GLY A 78 9.37 -26.32 -25.48
C GLY A 78 9.71 -26.14 -23.99
N THR A 79 9.79 -24.91 -23.47
CA THR A 79 10.16 -24.59 -22.09
C THR A 79 8.97 -24.78 -21.14
N TYR A 80 8.42 -26.00 -21.07
CA TYR A 80 7.16 -26.29 -20.37
C TYR A 80 7.21 -26.06 -18.84
N TRP A 81 8.37 -26.12 -18.20
CA TRP A 81 8.49 -25.82 -16.78
C TRP A 81 8.10 -24.36 -16.44
N PHE A 82 8.26 -23.44 -17.40
CA PHE A 82 7.88 -22.04 -17.25
C PHE A 82 6.35 -21.85 -17.23
N SER A 83 5.59 -22.85 -17.69
CA SER A 83 4.12 -22.79 -17.74
C SER A 83 3.48 -22.61 -16.37
N VAL A 84 4.12 -23.04 -15.28
CA VAL A 84 3.61 -22.84 -13.90
C VAL A 84 3.51 -21.34 -13.59
N PHE A 85 4.58 -20.58 -13.84
CA PHE A 85 4.58 -19.13 -13.64
C PHE A 85 3.61 -18.43 -14.59
N ALA A 86 3.59 -18.80 -15.87
CA ALA A 86 2.69 -18.24 -16.86
C ALA A 86 1.22 -18.49 -16.48
N ALA A 87 0.87 -19.70 -16.01
CA ALA A 87 -0.48 -20.05 -15.58
C ALA A 87 -0.92 -19.25 -14.34
N VAL A 88 -0.09 -19.18 -13.30
CA VAL A 88 -0.39 -18.39 -12.09
C VAL A 88 -0.57 -16.91 -12.43
N SER A 89 0.30 -16.35 -13.26
CA SER A 89 0.20 -14.97 -13.75
C SER A 89 -1.06 -14.74 -14.57
N THR A 90 -1.42 -15.68 -15.48
CA THR A 90 -2.64 -15.61 -16.27
C THR A 90 -3.87 -15.63 -15.36
N VAL A 91 -3.95 -16.55 -14.41
CA VAL A 91 -5.05 -16.62 -13.43
C VAL A 91 -5.16 -15.31 -12.65
N TYR A 92 -4.04 -14.81 -12.11
CA TYR A 92 -4.03 -13.54 -11.39
C TYR A 92 -4.60 -12.39 -12.21
N LEU A 93 -4.12 -12.21 -13.44
CA LEU A 93 -4.52 -11.10 -14.30
C LEU A 93 -5.99 -11.20 -14.71
N TYR A 94 -6.47 -12.37 -15.11
CA TYR A 94 -7.87 -12.53 -15.47
C TYR A 94 -8.82 -12.44 -14.26
N VAL A 95 -8.46 -13.02 -13.12
CA VAL A 95 -9.25 -12.84 -11.87
C VAL A 95 -9.31 -11.36 -11.50
N SER A 96 -8.16 -10.67 -11.51
CA SER A 96 -8.11 -9.25 -11.13
C SER A 96 -8.89 -8.36 -12.10
N TYR A 97 -8.75 -8.53 -13.42
CA TYR A 97 -9.40 -7.67 -14.40
C TYR A 97 -10.82 -8.10 -14.74
N LEU A 98 -11.04 -9.35 -15.17
CA LEU A 98 -12.36 -9.77 -15.64
C LEU A 98 -13.35 -10.00 -14.51
N MET A 99 -12.92 -10.62 -13.40
CA MET A 99 -13.84 -11.00 -12.33
C MET A 99 -14.06 -9.90 -11.30
N VAL A 100 -13.11 -8.98 -11.11
CA VAL A 100 -13.16 -7.93 -10.09
C VAL A 100 -13.24 -6.56 -10.73
N ASN A 101 -12.21 -6.13 -11.44
CA ASN A 101 -12.06 -4.73 -11.83
C ASN A 101 -12.99 -4.28 -12.95
N CYS A 102 -13.14 -5.06 -14.02
CA CYS A 102 -14.00 -4.68 -15.16
C CYS A 102 -15.49 -4.67 -14.81
N VAL A 103 -15.92 -5.55 -13.91
CA VAL A 103 -17.33 -5.68 -13.51
C VAL A 103 -17.68 -4.94 -12.21
N GLY A 104 -16.70 -4.35 -11.54
CA GLY A 104 -16.91 -3.49 -10.38
C GLY A 104 -17.70 -2.22 -10.73
N LYS A 105 -18.30 -1.57 -9.74
CA LYS A 105 -19.05 -0.33 -9.90
C LYS A 105 -18.28 0.83 -9.29
N ASP A 106 -18.47 2.02 -9.86
CA ASP A 106 -17.96 3.25 -9.27
C ASP A 106 -18.74 3.62 -8.00
N PHE A 107 -18.08 4.37 -7.12
CA PHE A 107 -18.70 4.91 -5.93
C PHE A 107 -19.78 5.92 -6.30
N ASN A 108 -20.98 5.78 -5.70
CA ASN A 108 -22.09 6.68 -5.95
C ASN A 108 -22.19 7.76 -4.87
N LEU A 109 -21.63 8.93 -5.15
CA LEU A 109 -21.64 10.06 -4.24
C LEU A 109 -23.08 10.55 -3.88
N ARG A 110 -24.06 10.36 -4.77
CA ARG A 110 -25.46 10.70 -4.47
C ARG A 110 -26.03 9.78 -3.40
N VAL A 111 -25.77 8.48 -3.51
CA VAL A 111 -26.18 7.50 -2.48
C VAL A 111 -25.50 7.82 -1.15
N HIS A 112 -24.22 8.11 -1.15
CA HIS A 112 -23.48 8.54 0.04
C HIS A 112 -24.14 9.75 0.71
N ARG A 113 -24.42 10.82 -0.03
CA ARG A 113 -25.09 12.02 0.49
C ARG A 113 -26.49 11.73 1.04
N ASN A 114 -27.21 10.79 0.47
CA ASN A 114 -28.50 10.36 1.02
C ASN A 114 -28.34 9.63 2.35
N ILE A 115 -27.34 8.77 2.49
CA ILE A 115 -27.02 8.10 3.75
C ILE A 115 -26.66 9.13 4.82
N GLN A 116 -25.90 10.17 4.47
CA GLN A 116 -25.56 11.28 5.38
C GLN A 116 -26.80 11.98 5.95
N LYS A 117 -27.85 12.14 5.15
CA LYS A 117 -29.11 12.77 5.60
C LYS A 117 -29.92 11.93 6.58
N LEU A 118 -29.69 10.62 6.65
CA LEU A 118 -30.39 9.71 7.56
C LEU A 118 -29.85 9.77 9.00
N ASN A 119 -28.79 10.54 9.24
CA ASN A 119 -28.07 10.59 10.52
C ASN A 119 -28.74 11.46 11.59
N SER A 120 -30.05 11.34 11.78
CA SER A 120 -30.79 12.08 12.82
C SER A 120 -30.95 11.30 14.15
N ARG A 121 -30.43 10.09 14.27
CA ARG A 121 -30.71 9.16 15.39
C ARG A 121 -29.69 9.21 16.53
N GLY A 122 -29.05 10.35 16.77
CA GLY A 122 -28.08 10.50 17.86
C GLY A 122 -26.64 10.21 17.43
N CYS A 123 -25.68 10.58 18.30
CA CYS A 123 -24.25 10.36 18.10
C CYS A 123 -23.81 9.19 19.01
N PRO A 124 -23.72 7.95 18.53
CA PRO A 124 -23.26 6.84 19.36
C PRO A 124 -21.83 7.08 19.85
N ALA A 125 -21.49 6.50 21.01
CA ALA A 125 -20.15 6.62 21.55
C ALA A 125 -19.11 5.91 20.64
N VAL A 126 -17.95 6.56 20.45
CA VAL A 126 -16.85 6.07 19.65
C VAL A 126 -15.55 6.18 20.44
N ASP A 127 -14.86 5.06 20.64
CA ASP A 127 -13.50 5.03 21.17
C ASP A 127 -12.49 5.27 20.05
N ILE A 128 -11.60 6.25 20.19
CA ILE A 128 -10.51 6.51 19.24
C ILE A 128 -9.25 5.83 19.79
N LEU A 129 -8.73 4.86 19.09
CA LEU A 129 -7.56 4.09 19.48
C LEU A 129 -6.33 4.57 18.71
N LEU A 130 -5.31 5.03 19.43
CA LEU A 130 -4.07 5.59 18.92
C LEU A 130 -2.89 4.69 19.31
N PRO A 131 -2.58 3.63 18.55
CA PRO A 131 -1.42 2.80 18.83
C PRO A 131 -0.13 3.55 18.52
N VAL A 132 0.80 3.53 19.47
CA VAL A 132 2.15 4.12 19.35
C VAL A 132 3.21 3.12 19.82
N CYS A 133 4.37 3.14 19.15
CA CYS A 133 5.48 2.23 19.44
C CYS A 133 6.86 2.86 19.15
N GLY A 134 7.01 4.15 19.45
CA GLY A 134 8.25 4.88 19.33
C GLY A 134 8.44 5.59 18.00
N GLU A 135 7.36 6.04 17.43
CA GLU A 135 7.33 7.04 16.37
C GLU A 135 7.85 8.38 16.90
N ASP A 136 8.28 9.26 15.99
CA ASP A 136 8.81 10.57 16.35
C ASP A 136 7.75 11.41 17.08
N PHE A 137 8.19 12.09 18.17
CA PHE A 137 7.30 12.86 19.04
C PHE A 137 6.48 13.92 18.27
N GLU A 138 7.10 14.60 17.30
CA GLU A 138 6.45 15.64 16.51
C GLU A 138 5.36 15.05 15.60
N VAL A 139 5.57 13.86 15.05
CA VAL A 139 4.56 13.15 14.25
C VAL A 139 3.35 12.80 15.11
N ILE A 140 3.59 12.26 16.31
CA ILE A 140 2.53 11.90 17.26
C ILE A 140 1.75 13.15 17.69
N HIS A 141 2.46 14.21 18.09
CA HIS A 141 1.86 15.47 18.51
C HIS A 141 0.99 16.07 17.41
N ASN A 142 1.49 16.10 16.19
CA ASN A 142 0.77 16.60 15.02
C ASN A 142 -0.54 15.82 14.81
N THR A 143 -0.49 14.49 14.76
CA THR A 143 -1.68 13.65 14.57
C THR A 143 -2.70 13.84 15.70
N TRP A 144 -2.26 13.90 16.95
CA TRP A 144 -3.16 14.07 18.09
C TRP A 144 -3.85 15.43 18.11
N THR A 145 -3.21 16.47 17.61
CA THR A 145 -3.84 17.78 17.40
C THR A 145 -5.07 17.67 16.50
N TYR A 146 -4.98 16.91 15.39
CA TYR A 146 -6.13 16.71 14.50
C TYR A 146 -7.15 15.70 15.03
N VAL A 147 -6.75 14.71 15.81
CA VAL A 147 -7.67 13.82 16.53
C VAL A 147 -8.52 14.58 17.54
N THR A 148 -7.93 15.55 18.25
CA THR A 148 -8.68 16.43 19.16
C THR A 148 -9.76 17.21 18.42
N ALA A 149 -9.45 17.68 17.21
CA ALA A 149 -10.35 18.47 16.36
C ALA A 149 -11.48 17.65 15.68
N LEU A 150 -11.57 16.33 15.90
CA LEU A 150 -12.67 15.52 15.40
C LEU A 150 -14.00 16.02 15.95
N ASP A 151 -14.92 16.40 15.05
CA ASP A 151 -16.24 16.93 15.39
C ASP A 151 -17.24 15.78 15.67
N TRP A 152 -17.11 15.19 16.86
CA TRP A 152 -17.98 14.15 17.36
C TRP A 152 -18.15 14.27 18.88
N PRO A 153 -19.37 14.50 19.41
CA PRO A 153 -19.57 14.88 20.80
C PRO A 153 -19.32 13.75 21.80
N THR A 154 -19.46 12.50 21.38
CA THR A 154 -19.36 11.30 22.24
C THR A 154 -18.11 10.47 21.92
N LYS A 155 -16.98 11.13 21.61
CA LYS A 155 -15.71 10.46 21.42
C LYS A 155 -14.92 10.36 22.72
N THR A 156 -14.24 9.24 22.91
CA THR A 156 -13.23 9.04 23.96
C THR A 156 -11.92 8.59 23.32
N VAL A 157 -10.81 9.24 23.64
CA VAL A 157 -9.52 8.95 23.01
C VAL A 157 -8.63 8.14 23.95
N TYR A 158 -8.02 7.10 23.41
CA TYR A 158 -7.11 6.19 24.11
C TYR A 158 -5.78 6.07 23.38
N VAL A 159 -4.70 6.38 24.07
CA VAL A 159 -3.32 6.18 23.61
C VAL A 159 -2.87 4.79 24.05
N LEU A 160 -2.39 3.99 23.11
CA LEU A 160 -1.96 2.61 23.34
C LEU A 160 -0.44 2.53 23.16
N ASP A 161 0.31 2.73 24.26
CA ASP A 161 1.77 2.84 24.19
C ASP A 161 2.47 1.52 24.57
N ASP A 162 3.08 0.88 23.58
CA ASP A 162 3.85 -0.36 23.74
C ASP A 162 5.28 -0.12 24.26
N LYS A 163 5.82 1.12 24.16
CA LYS A 163 7.15 1.47 24.69
C LYS A 163 7.14 2.02 26.11
N LYS A 164 5.97 2.43 26.61
CA LYS A 164 5.80 3.03 27.94
C LYS A 164 6.66 4.28 28.11
N ASP A 165 6.73 5.11 27.07
CA ASP A 165 7.55 6.33 27.08
C ASP A 165 6.92 7.39 28.00
N PRO A 166 7.64 7.90 29.02
CA PRO A 166 7.14 8.96 29.90
C PRO A 166 6.71 10.22 29.14
N LYS A 167 7.43 10.58 28.06
CA LYS A 167 7.09 11.76 27.23
C LYS A 167 5.74 11.60 26.54
N ILE A 168 5.44 10.40 26.07
CA ILE A 168 4.15 10.07 25.42
C ILE A 168 3.02 10.05 26.45
N ARG A 169 3.28 9.56 27.67
CA ARG A 169 2.32 9.62 28.77
C ARG A 169 1.97 11.06 29.13
N ASP A 170 3.00 11.92 29.30
CA ASP A 170 2.81 13.33 29.63
C ASP A 170 2.06 14.06 28.52
N LEU A 171 2.36 13.73 27.27
CA LEU A 171 1.63 14.27 26.10
C LEU A 171 0.17 13.86 26.13
N ALA A 172 -0.13 12.59 26.39
CA ALA A 172 -1.51 12.08 26.49
C ALA A 172 -2.30 12.82 27.57
N GLN A 173 -1.67 13.08 28.72
CA GLN A 173 -2.30 13.86 29.81
C GLN A 173 -2.61 15.30 29.40
N ARG A 174 -1.70 15.96 28.66
CA ARG A 174 -1.92 17.34 28.17
C ARG A 174 -3.07 17.42 27.18
N PHE A 175 -3.25 16.40 26.34
CA PHE A 175 -4.40 16.29 25.43
C PHE A 175 -5.69 15.82 26.11
N GLY A 176 -5.65 15.43 27.39
CA GLY A 176 -6.79 14.82 28.09
C GLY A 176 -7.17 13.44 27.59
N PHE A 177 -6.21 12.70 27.01
CA PHE A 177 -6.41 11.35 26.48
C PHE A 177 -6.17 10.29 27.55
N ASN A 178 -6.91 9.20 27.49
CA ASN A 178 -6.68 8.04 28.34
C ASN A 178 -5.44 7.28 27.87
N TYR A 179 -4.55 6.95 28.79
CA TYR A 179 -3.30 6.27 28.49
C TYR A 179 -3.35 4.82 28.93
N ILE A 180 -3.13 3.91 28.00
CA ILE A 180 -3.14 2.45 28.20
C ILE A 180 -1.78 1.87 27.85
N THR A 181 -1.24 1.06 28.77
CA THR A 181 -0.07 0.23 28.52
C THR A 181 -0.39 -1.23 28.81
N ARG A 182 0.51 -2.12 28.41
CA ARG A 182 0.45 -3.55 28.71
C ARG A 182 1.82 -4.08 29.18
N GLU A 183 1.85 -5.24 29.80
CA GLU A 183 3.08 -5.80 30.39
C GLU A 183 4.11 -6.20 29.34
N ASN A 184 3.66 -6.83 28.26
CA ASN A 184 4.51 -7.35 27.18
C ASN A 184 4.08 -6.84 25.81
N ASN A 185 4.93 -7.00 24.80
CA ASN A 185 4.67 -6.57 23.41
C ASN A 185 4.24 -7.75 22.51
N HIS A 186 3.63 -8.80 23.09
CA HIS A 186 3.18 -9.94 22.29
C HIS A 186 2.21 -9.51 21.20
N MET A 187 2.36 -10.05 19.98
CA MET A 187 1.58 -9.68 18.79
C MET A 187 1.66 -8.20 18.39
N LYS A 188 2.58 -7.41 18.93
CA LYS A 188 2.81 -6.01 18.54
C LYS A 188 1.51 -5.19 18.49
N LYS A 189 1.25 -4.44 17.40
CA LYS A 189 0.03 -3.63 17.22
C LYS A 189 -1.25 -4.45 17.44
N ALA A 190 -1.36 -5.65 16.89
CA ALA A 190 -2.52 -6.52 17.07
C ALA A 190 -2.80 -6.80 18.54
N GLY A 191 -1.78 -7.22 19.30
CA GLY A 191 -1.92 -7.49 20.73
C GLY A 191 -2.24 -6.21 21.53
N ASN A 192 -1.73 -5.04 21.11
CA ASN A 192 -2.04 -3.77 21.75
C ASN A 192 -3.52 -3.37 21.53
N LEU A 193 -4.01 -3.52 20.30
CA LEU A 193 -5.42 -3.29 19.97
C LEU A 193 -6.34 -4.26 20.73
N ARG A 194 -5.98 -5.55 20.86
CA ARG A 194 -6.74 -6.54 21.64
C ARG A 194 -6.77 -6.18 23.14
N ASN A 195 -5.65 -5.74 23.71
CA ASN A 195 -5.61 -5.23 25.08
C ASN A 195 -6.52 -4.00 25.26
N ALA A 196 -6.53 -3.07 24.30
CA ALA A 196 -7.46 -1.94 24.33
C ALA A 196 -8.92 -2.39 24.20
N PHE A 197 -9.20 -3.37 23.35
CA PHE A 197 -10.55 -3.92 23.19
C PHE A 197 -11.16 -4.43 24.49
N THR A 198 -10.35 -5.00 25.41
CA THR A 198 -10.83 -5.44 26.73
C THR A 198 -11.00 -4.30 27.74
N LYS A 199 -10.39 -3.14 27.50
CA LYS A 199 -10.38 -1.99 28.45
C LYS A 199 -11.29 -0.84 28.00
N THR A 200 -11.88 -0.92 26.83
CA THR A 200 -12.76 0.11 26.25
C THR A 200 -14.15 -0.48 26.00
N THR A 201 -15.19 0.35 25.94
CA THR A 201 -16.58 -0.17 25.99
C THR A 201 -17.53 0.46 24.98
N ALA A 202 -17.10 1.50 24.22
CA ALA A 202 -17.98 2.13 23.26
C ALA A 202 -18.44 1.13 22.17
N PRO A 203 -19.68 1.22 21.66
CA PRO A 203 -20.20 0.31 20.64
C PRO A 203 -19.45 0.38 19.31
N PHE A 204 -18.70 1.46 19.08
CA PHE A 204 -17.84 1.65 17.92
C PHE A 204 -16.46 2.09 18.36
N PHE A 205 -15.45 1.77 17.56
CA PHE A 205 -14.12 2.34 17.74
C PHE A 205 -13.46 2.64 16.40
N ALA A 206 -12.63 3.69 16.36
CA ALA A 206 -11.82 4.07 15.22
C ALA A 206 -10.34 3.86 15.53
N ILE A 207 -9.54 3.49 14.54
CA ILE A 207 -8.09 3.35 14.66
C ILE A 207 -7.42 4.37 13.76
N PHE A 208 -6.49 5.16 14.33
CA PHE A 208 -5.57 6.01 13.59
C PHE A 208 -4.14 5.68 13.99
N ASP A 209 -3.32 5.32 13.01
CA ASP A 209 -1.88 5.18 13.22
C ASP A 209 -1.25 6.54 13.54
N ALA A 210 -0.08 6.52 14.16
CA ALA A 210 0.58 7.71 14.71
C ALA A 210 0.86 8.81 13.66
N ASP A 211 0.87 8.47 12.38
CA ASP A 211 1.20 9.33 11.24
C ASP A 211 0.00 9.71 10.36
N PHE A 212 -1.25 9.41 10.79
CA PHE A 212 -2.47 9.72 10.02
C PHE A 212 -3.30 10.83 10.65
N CYS A 213 -3.36 11.97 10.00
CA CYS A 213 -4.10 13.17 10.42
C CYS A 213 -5.54 13.16 9.88
N PRO A 214 -6.57 12.91 10.73
CA PRO A 214 -7.95 12.89 10.28
C PRO A 214 -8.51 14.31 10.06
N ARG A 215 -9.47 14.43 9.15
CA ARG A 215 -10.33 15.61 9.00
C ARG A 215 -11.30 15.69 10.17
N SER A 216 -11.68 16.90 10.54
CA SER A 216 -12.68 17.13 11.60
C SER A 216 -14.03 16.45 11.32
N ASP A 217 -14.43 16.35 10.05
CA ASP A 217 -15.68 15.72 9.62
C ASP A 217 -15.61 14.18 9.44
N TYR A 218 -14.48 13.53 9.81
CA TYR A 218 -14.23 12.10 9.60
C TYR A 218 -15.35 11.20 10.10
N LEU A 219 -15.75 11.32 11.36
CA LEU A 219 -16.81 10.50 11.95
C LEU A 219 -18.20 10.84 11.38
N LYS A 220 -18.45 12.11 11.02
CA LYS A 220 -19.70 12.51 10.38
C LYS A 220 -19.91 11.84 9.03
N GLU A 221 -18.84 11.59 8.29
CA GLU A 221 -18.90 10.92 6.98
C GLU A 221 -19.08 9.40 7.10
N ILE A 222 -18.66 8.79 8.20
CA ILE A 222 -18.62 7.34 8.35
C ILE A 222 -19.78 6.78 9.17
N MET A 223 -20.09 7.38 10.30
CA MET A 223 -21.05 6.81 11.26
C MET A 223 -22.46 6.56 10.70
N PRO A 224 -22.99 7.37 9.75
CA PRO A 224 -24.28 7.10 9.12
C PRO A 224 -24.41 5.75 8.42
N TYR A 225 -23.32 5.17 7.96
CA TYR A 225 -23.34 3.85 7.33
C TYR A 225 -23.73 2.74 8.30
N PHE A 226 -23.30 2.83 9.56
CA PHE A 226 -23.66 1.86 10.60
C PHE A 226 -25.13 1.94 11.01
N SER A 227 -25.74 3.11 10.87
CA SER A 227 -27.18 3.29 11.07
C SER A 227 -28.00 2.87 9.84
N HIS A 228 -27.40 2.92 8.65
CA HIS A 228 -28.05 2.54 7.40
C HIS A 228 -28.12 1.01 7.21
N ASP A 229 -27.09 0.29 7.67
CA ASP A 229 -27.03 -1.17 7.55
C ASP A 229 -26.40 -1.77 8.84
N ASP A 230 -27.21 -2.48 9.61
CA ASP A 230 -26.80 -3.09 10.88
C ASP A 230 -25.77 -4.20 10.71
N LYS A 231 -25.63 -4.75 9.51
CA LYS A 231 -24.62 -5.78 9.18
C LYS A 231 -23.26 -5.22 8.84
N ILE A 232 -23.06 -3.91 8.82
CA ILE A 232 -21.72 -3.33 8.61
C ILE A 232 -20.90 -3.47 9.89
N ALA A 233 -19.83 -4.27 9.81
CA ALA A 233 -18.83 -4.43 10.84
C ALA A 233 -17.74 -3.37 10.78
N ILE A 234 -17.26 -3.05 9.57
CA ILE A 234 -16.13 -2.16 9.34
C ILE A 234 -16.48 -1.21 8.20
N VAL A 235 -16.21 0.09 8.41
CA VAL A 235 -16.16 1.08 7.33
C VAL A 235 -14.72 1.55 7.18
N GLN A 236 -14.13 1.27 6.03
CA GLN A 236 -12.76 1.60 5.68
C GLN A 236 -12.73 2.78 4.70
N THR A 237 -11.83 3.74 4.95
CA THR A 237 -11.49 4.81 4.00
C THR A 237 -10.06 4.66 3.50
N PRO A 238 -9.64 5.39 2.42
CA PRO A 238 -8.27 5.33 1.96
C PRO A 238 -7.24 5.70 3.03
N GLN A 239 -6.09 5.04 3.00
CA GLN A 239 -4.86 5.67 3.45
C GLN A 239 -4.44 6.63 2.33
N PHE A 240 -4.71 7.91 2.54
CA PHE A 240 -4.35 8.92 1.55
C PHE A 240 -2.97 9.47 1.88
N PHE A 241 -2.08 9.46 0.90
CA PHE A 241 -0.73 9.99 1.01
C PHE A 241 -0.57 11.16 0.08
N GLU A 242 -0.08 12.27 0.60
CA GLU A 242 0.24 13.44 -0.20
C GLU A 242 1.50 13.21 -1.01
N VAL A 243 1.49 13.66 -2.27
CA VAL A 243 2.66 13.63 -3.16
C VAL A 243 3.06 15.07 -3.46
N ARG A 244 4.20 15.50 -2.91
CA ARG A 244 4.70 16.88 -2.97
C ARG A 244 6.13 16.96 -3.51
N PRO A 245 6.50 18.05 -4.20
CA PRO A 245 7.86 18.20 -4.76
C PRO A 245 8.99 18.24 -3.72
N ASP A 246 8.70 18.68 -2.51
CA ASP A 246 9.66 18.82 -1.40
C ASP A 246 9.92 17.51 -0.63
N GLN A 247 9.19 16.44 -0.94
CA GLN A 247 9.41 15.09 -0.40
C GLN A 247 10.57 14.38 -1.11
N THR A 248 11.12 13.35 -0.46
CA THR A 248 12.07 12.44 -1.13
C THR A 248 11.40 11.74 -2.32
N TRP A 249 12.20 11.28 -3.27
CA TRP A 249 11.65 10.53 -4.40
C TRP A 249 10.96 9.23 -3.96
N VAL A 250 11.41 8.64 -2.85
CA VAL A 250 10.81 7.42 -2.25
C VAL A 250 9.41 7.72 -1.74
N GLU A 251 9.24 8.78 -0.94
CA GLU A 251 7.92 9.20 -0.43
C GLU A 251 6.94 9.48 -1.56
N ARG A 252 7.36 10.28 -2.56
CA ARG A 252 6.52 10.61 -3.72
C ARG A 252 6.09 9.37 -4.48
N ALA A 253 7.04 8.49 -4.80
CA ALA A 253 6.76 7.26 -5.52
C ALA A 253 5.89 6.30 -4.70
N ALA A 254 6.11 6.22 -3.38
CA ALA A 254 5.31 5.39 -2.48
C ALA A 254 3.86 5.89 -2.36
N GLY A 255 3.65 7.20 -2.27
CA GLY A 255 2.31 7.79 -2.30
C GLY A 255 1.59 7.51 -3.61
N SER A 256 2.27 7.75 -4.75
CA SER A 256 1.70 7.56 -6.08
C SER A 256 1.30 6.10 -6.35
N VAL A 257 2.08 5.12 -5.89
CA VAL A 257 1.79 3.69 -6.14
C VAL A 257 0.53 3.21 -5.42
N GLN A 258 0.16 3.85 -4.30
CA GLN A 258 -1.02 3.48 -3.51
C GLN A 258 -2.34 3.90 -4.16
N GLU A 259 -2.32 4.92 -5.04
CA GLU A 259 -3.54 5.45 -5.65
C GLU A 259 -4.33 4.38 -6.41
N LEU A 260 -3.65 3.51 -7.17
CA LEU A 260 -4.32 2.44 -7.91
C LEU A 260 -5.11 1.51 -6.98
N PHE A 261 -4.55 1.19 -5.82
CA PHE A 261 -5.22 0.33 -4.85
C PHE A 261 -6.46 1.00 -4.27
N TYR A 262 -6.34 2.21 -3.75
CA TYR A 262 -7.45 2.88 -3.05
C TYR A 262 -8.50 3.47 -4.00
N ARG A 263 -8.08 4.09 -5.11
CA ARG A 263 -8.99 4.76 -6.04
C ARG A 263 -9.73 3.80 -6.98
N PHE A 264 -9.16 2.63 -7.26
CA PHE A 264 -9.70 1.71 -8.25
C PHE A 264 -9.97 0.30 -7.71
N ILE A 265 -8.96 -0.37 -7.14
CA ILE A 265 -9.09 -1.79 -6.74
C ILE A 265 -10.06 -1.95 -5.55
N GLN A 266 -9.91 -1.16 -4.49
CA GLN A 266 -10.80 -1.24 -3.31
C GLN A 266 -12.24 -0.88 -3.67
N VAL A 267 -12.46 0.13 -4.52
CA VAL A 267 -13.79 0.50 -5.03
C VAL A 267 -14.44 -0.66 -5.80
N SER A 268 -13.63 -1.36 -6.60
CA SER A 268 -14.11 -2.54 -7.35
C SER A 268 -14.49 -3.67 -6.41
N ARG A 269 -13.66 -3.95 -5.42
CA ARG A 269 -13.88 -5.02 -4.43
C ARG A 269 -15.10 -4.74 -3.54
N ASP A 270 -15.33 -3.49 -3.18
CA ASP A 270 -16.51 -3.08 -2.39
C ASP A 270 -17.83 -3.47 -3.08
N THR A 271 -17.88 -3.43 -4.40
CA THR A 271 -19.06 -3.87 -5.19
C THR A 271 -19.48 -5.31 -4.86
N PHE A 272 -18.53 -6.17 -4.47
CA PHE A 272 -18.76 -7.59 -4.21
C PHE A 272 -18.67 -7.93 -2.71
N GLY A 273 -18.54 -6.93 -1.83
CA GLY A 273 -18.33 -7.15 -0.40
C GLY A 273 -16.99 -7.81 -0.07
N GLY A 274 -15.99 -7.64 -0.94
CA GLY A 274 -14.63 -8.17 -0.79
C GLY A 274 -13.56 -7.11 -0.64
N ALA A 275 -13.91 -5.89 -0.22
CA ALA A 275 -12.96 -4.87 0.16
C ALA A 275 -12.10 -5.34 1.34
N VAL A 276 -10.87 -4.80 1.45
CA VAL A 276 -9.90 -5.22 2.45
C VAL A 276 -9.78 -4.14 3.52
N CYS A 277 -9.75 -4.56 4.79
CA CYS A 277 -9.39 -3.70 5.91
C CYS A 277 -7.88 -3.46 5.91
N VAL A 278 -7.43 -2.23 6.18
CA VAL A 278 -6.02 -1.83 6.11
C VAL A 278 -5.50 -1.25 7.44
N GLY A 279 -6.21 -1.48 8.56
CA GLY A 279 -5.71 -1.33 9.93
C GLY A 279 -5.63 0.09 10.47
N THR A 280 -5.86 1.12 9.65
CA THR A 280 -5.98 2.53 10.04
C THR A 280 -7.03 3.22 9.17
N CYS A 281 -7.47 4.41 9.53
CA CYS A 281 -8.52 5.13 8.81
C CYS A 281 -9.80 4.29 8.64
N ALA A 282 -10.16 3.54 9.68
CA ALA A 282 -11.32 2.66 9.70
C ALA A 282 -12.10 2.80 11.02
N VAL A 283 -13.40 2.61 10.93
CA VAL A 283 -14.30 2.51 12.10
C VAL A 283 -14.87 1.10 12.15
N TYR A 284 -14.89 0.53 13.36
CA TYR A 284 -15.32 -0.83 13.63
C TYR A 284 -16.55 -0.83 14.54
N ARG A 285 -17.50 -1.71 14.24
CA ARG A 285 -18.57 -2.07 15.17
C ARG A 285 -18.04 -3.09 16.16
N ARG A 286 -18.01 -2.76 17.45
CA ARG A 286 -17.47 -3.63 18.50
C ARG A 286 -18.13 -5.01 18.53
N GLU A 287 -19.46 -5.07 18.41
CA GLU A 287 -20.26 -6.29 18.43
C GLU A 287 -19.73 -7.34 17.45
N SER A 288 -19.32 -6.93 16.25
CA SER A 288 -18.82 -7.85 15.22
C SER A 288 -17.48 -8.51 15.57
N LEU A 289 -16.75 -7.96 16.55
CA LEU A 289 -15.44 -8.46 16.97
C LEU A 289 -15.47 -9.21 18.30
N VAL A 290 -16.58 -9.18 19.03
CA VAL A 290 -16.74 -9.88 20.30
C VAL A 290 -16.45 -11.38 20.17
N PRO A 291 -16.96 -12.10 19.14
CA PRO A 291 -16.69 -13.53 18.99
C PRO A 291 -15.20 -13.88 18.83
N PHE A 292 -14.40 -12.92 18.35
CA PHE A 292 -12.96 -13.09 18.10
C PHE A 292 -12.09 -12.55 19.25
N GLY A 293 -12.70 -11.90 20.26
CA GLY A 293 -11.99 -11.22 21.34
C GLY A 293 -11.21 -9.98 20.88
N GLY A 294 -11.64 -9.33 19.80
CA GLY A 294 -11.00 -8.14 19.20
C GLY A 294 -10.45 -8.39 17.80
N THR A 295 -9.42 -7.64 17.41
CA THR A 295 -8.72 -7.83 16.13
C THR A 295 -8.04 -9.19 16.05
N ALA A 296 -7.70 -9.66 14.82
CA ALA A 296 -7.09 -10.98 14.63
C ALA A 296 -5.78 -11.14 15.42
N GLU A 297 -5.59 -12.32 16.00
CA GLU A 297 -4.43 -12.64 16.84
C GLU A 297 -3.25 -13.09 15.98
N ILE A 298 -2.66 -12.14 15.26
CA ILE A 298 -1.52 -12.35 14.37
C ILE A 298 -0.59 -11.14 14.42
N GLY A 299 0.73 -11.36 14.38
CA GLY A 299 1.73 -10.32 14.56
C GLY A 299 1.94 -9.37 13.37
N PHE A 300 1.31 -9.63 12.21
CA PHE A 300 1.40 -8.79 11.01
C PHE A 300 0.15 -8.93 10.14
N SER A 301 -0.27 -7.80 9.56
CA SER A 301 -1.50 -7.70 8.75
C SER A 301 -2.75 -8.22 9.50
N GLU A 302 -2.84 -7.91 10.78
CA GLU A 302 -3.99 -8.24 11.63
C GLU A 302 -5.30 -7.66 11.10
N ASP A 303 -5.19 -6.56 10.38
CA ASP A 303 -6.26 -5.83 9.71
C ASP A 303 -6.91 -6.66 8.60
N VAL A 304 -6.09 -7.20 7.68
CA VAL A 304 -6.57 -8.05 6.58
C VAL A 304 -7.24 -9.31 7.14
N HIS A 305 -6.64 -9.92 8.16
CA HIS A 305 -7.19 -11.12 8.81
C HIS A 305 -8.46 -10.81 9.61
N THR A 306 -8.53 -9.65 10.27
CA THR A 306 -9.75 -9.18 10.96
C THR A 306 -10.87 -8.94 9.95
N GLY A 307 -10.56 -8.23 8.85
CA GLY A 307 -11.51 -7.99 7.77
C GLY A 307 -12.05 -9.29 7.16
N PHE A 308 -11.16 -10.27 6.93
CA PHE A 308 -11.56 -11.60 6.46
C PHE A 308 -12.48 -12.30 7.48
N ALA A 309 -12.11 -12.34 8.76
CA ALA A 309 -12.87 -13.05 9.79
C ALA A 309 -14.30 -12.52 9.95
N VAL A 310 -14.48 -11.21 9.98
CA VAL A 310 -15.82 -10.61 10.10
C VAL A 310 -16.68 -10.85 8.86
N VAL A 311 -16.09 -10.86 7.67
CA VAL A 311 -16.83 -11.14 6.43
C VAL A 311 -17.21 -12.62 6.35
N ASP A 312 -16.35 -13.52 6.80
CA ASP A 312 -16.63 -14.96 6.88
C ASP A 312 -17.74 -15.28 7.90
N ASP A 313 -17.83 -14.50 8.98
CA ASP A 313 -18.91 -14.57 10.00
C ASP A 313 -20.24 -13.92 9.54
N GLY A 314 -20.32 -13.47 8.28
CA GLY A 314 -21.54 -12.93 7.67
C GLY A 314 -21.77 -11.43 7.88
N TRP A 315 -20.79 -10.70 8.42
CA TRP A 315 -20.79 -9.25 8.47
C TRP A 315 -20.33 -8.63 7.13
N LYS A 316 -20.45 -7.31 7.01
CA LYS A 316 -20.04 -6.56 5.83
C LYS A 316 -18.88 -5.63 6.16
N LEU A 317 -17.91 -5.57 5.27
CA LEU A 317 -16.91 -4.52 5.21
C LEU A 317 -17.31 -3.56 4.10
N LYS A 318 -17.46 -2.27 4.43
CA LYS A 318 -17.80 -1.20 3.50
C LYS A 318 -16.57 -0.35 3.21
N TYR A 319 -16.27 -0.10 1.94
CA TYR A 319 -15.23 0.83 1.54
C TYR A 319 -15.82 2.13 1.00
N ILE A 320 -15.27 3.27 1.44
CA ILE A 320 -15.69 4.61 1.02
C ILE A 320 -14.47 5.34 0.47
N PRO A 321 -14.41 5.67 -0.84
CA PRO A 321 -13.25 6.34 -1.46
C PRO A 321 -13.23 7.85 -1.20
N LEU A 322 -13.47 8.26 0.03
CA LEU A 322 -13.30 9.63 0.51
C LEU A 322 -11.99 9.71 1.29
N ASN A 323 -11.11 10.62 0.91
CA ASN A 323 -9.87 10.87 1.62
C ASN A 323 -10.18 11.67 2.89
N LEU A 324 -10.38 10.98 4.00
CA LEU A 324 -10.78 11.58 5.27
C LEU A 324 -9.63 11.68 6.28
N ALA A 325 -8.50 11.03 6.01
CA ALA A 325 -7.28 11.17 6.77
C ALA A 325 -6.07 11.11 5.82
N LYS A 326 -4.99 11.82 6.15
CA LYS A 326 -3.76 11.89 5.36
C LYS A 326 -2.57 11.48 6.22
N GLY A 327 -1.72 10.62 5.68
CA GLY A 327 -0.51 10.13 6.32
C GLY A 327 0.74 10.37 5.50
N VAL A 328 1.87 9.90 6.04
CA VAL A 328 3.18 9.97 5.38
C VAL A 328 3.62 8.60 4.88
N CYS A 329 4.35 8.59 3.77
CA CYS A 329 5.00 7.40 3.26
C CYS A 329 6.41 7.24 3.86
N PRO A 330 6.98 6.03 3.83
CA PRO A 330 8.38 5.84 4.17
C PRO A 330 9.30 6.73 3.32
N TYR A 331 10.20 7.46 3.96
CA TYR A 331 11.14 8.37 3.29
C TYR A 331 12.39 7.68 2.74
N GLU A 332 12.67 6.44 3.18
CA GLU A 332 13.83 5.63 2.76
C GLU A 332 13.39 4.33 2.08
N LEU A 333 14.18 3.87 1.10
CA LEU A 333 13.98 2.57 0.44
C LEU A 333 13.96 1.39 1.41
N LYS A 334 14.78 1.42 2.46
CA LYS A 334 14.84 0.37 3.47
C LYS A 334 13.55 0.27 4.28
N SER A 335 13.01 1.41 4.72
CA SER A 335 11.75 1.48 5.45
C SER A 335 10.58 1.04 4.57
N PHE A 336 10.56 1.47 3.31
CA PHE A 336 9.59 1.01 2.31
C PHE A 336 9.68 -0.50 2.07
N PHE A 337 10.88 -1.04 1.89
CA PHE A 337 11.11 -2.48 1.72
C PHE A 337 10.56 -3.27 2.91
N SER A 338 10.83 -2.82 4.15
CA SER A 338 10.32 -3.45 5.37
C SER A 338 8.79 -3.42 5.45
N GLN A 339 8.16 -2.31 5.07
CA GLN A 339 6.69 -2.17 5.02
C GLN A 339 6.09 -3.16 4.02
N GLN A 340 6.61 -3.23 2.79
CA GLN A 340 6.14 -4.12 1.74
C GLN A 340 6.34 -5.60 2.10
N TYR A 341 7.44 -5.93 2.78
CA TYR A 341 7.70 -7.27 3.29
C TYR A 341 6.58 -7.73 4.24
N ARG A 342 6.18 -6.87 5.20
CA ARG A 342 5.10 -7.19 6.15
C ARG A 342 3.77 -7.43 5.44
N TRP A 343 3.43 -6.61 4.43
CA TRP A 343 2.19 -6.76 3.67
C TRP A 343 2.16 -8.05 2.86
N ALA A 344 3.27 -8.39 2.20
CA ALA A 344 3.40 -9.63 1.46
C ALA A 344 3.33 -10.87 2.38
N LEU A 345 3.96 -10.80 3.56
CA LEU A 345 3.95 -11.87 4.54
C LEU A 345 2.53 -12.15 5.05
N GLY A 346 1.77 -11.11 5.40
CA GLY A 346 0.39 -11.23 5.85
C GLY A 346 -0.52 -11.83 4.78
N SER A 347 -0.43 -11.35 3.54
CA SER A 347 -1.17 -11.89 2.40
C SER A 347 -0.82 -13.37 2.12
N THR A 348 0.47 -13.72 2.18
CA THR A 348 0.92 -15.10 1.97
C THR A 348 0.41 -16.01 3.08
N THR A 349 0.36 -15.52 4.32
CA THR A 349 -0.19 -16.27 5.47
C THR A 349 -1.67 -16.57 5.30
N LEU A 350 -2.46 -15.62 4.81
CA LEU A 350 -3.89 -15.85 4.53
C LEU A 350 -4.08 -16.84 3.37
N CYS A 351 -3.30 -16.72 2.30
CA CYS A 351 -3.35 -17.62 1.14
C CYS A 351 -3.08 -19.08 1.51
N THR A 352 -2.15 -19.31 2.45
CA THR A 352 -1.77 -20.64 2.92
C THR A 352 -2.65 -21.17 4.05
N ASN A 353 -3.61 -20.37 4.54
CA ASN A 353 -4.53 -20.79 5.59
C ASN A 353 -5.66 -21.67 5.04
N PRO A 354 -5.81 -22.94 5.47
CA PRO A 354 -6.89 -23.83 5.03
C PRO A 354 -8.29 -23.27 5.32
N HIS A 355 -8.43 -22.45 6.36
CA HIS A 355 -9.71 -21.83 6.73
C HIS A 355 -10.21 -20.89 5.63
N PHE A 356 -9.33 -20.14 4.97
CA PHE A 356 -9.72 -19.28 3.84
C PHE A 356 -10.42 -20.07 2.73
N TRP A 357 -9.88 -21.23 2.36
CA TRP A 357 -10.44 -22.06 1.29
C TRP A 357 -11.77 -22.73 1.65
N LYS A 358 -11.98 -23.03 2.94
CA LYS A 358 -13.20 -23.61 3.49
C LYS A 358 -14.24 -22.58 3.94
N SER A 359 -13.92 -21.28 3.87
CA SER A 359 -14.77 -20.19 4.35
C SER A 359 -16.12 -20.12 3.63
N ASN A 360 -17.09 -19.46 4.28
CA ASN A 360 -18.43 -19.22 3.74
C ASN A 360 -18.50 -18.06 2.73
N LEU A 361 -17.36 -17.47 2.39
CA LEU A 361 -17.28 -16.39 1.41
C LEU A 361 -17.87 -16.81 0.06
N SER A 362 -18.66 -15.93 -0.55
CA SER A 362 -19.11 -16.10 -1.93
C SER A 362 -17.91 -16.21 -2.88
N PHE A 363 -18.12 -16.80 -4.06
CA PHE A 363 -17.08 -16.95 -5.07
C PHE A 363 -16.44 -15.59 -5.46
N ARG A 364 -17.25 -14.51 -5.54
CA ARG A 364 -16.75 -13.17 -5.88
C ARG A 364 -15.92 -12.56 -4.74
N GLN A 365 -16.32 -12.77 -3.49
CA GLN A 365 -15.50 -12.37 -2.33
C GLN A 365 -14.17 -13.11 -2.32
N LYS A 366 -14.18 -14.43 -2.52
CA LYS A 366 -12.94 -15.22 -2.64
C LYS A 366 -12.06 -14.72 -3.79
N ALA A 367 -12.64 -14.38 -4.94
CA ALA A 367 -11.90 -13.79 -6.06
C ALA A 367 -11.25 -12.44 -5.69
N CYS A 368 -11.95 -11.58 -4.94
CA CYS A 368 -11.39 -10.32 -4.45
C CYS A 368 -10.18 -10.54 -3.54
N PHE A 369 -10.28 -11.42 -2.54
CA PHE A 369 -9.15 -11.75 -1.67
C PHE A 369 -8.02 -12.41 -2.45
N LEU A 370 -8.33 -13.40 -3.29
CA LEU A 370 -7.35 -14.12 -4.11
C LEU A 370 -6.58 -13.18 -5.04
N SER A 371 -7.25 -12.20 -5.66
CA SER A 371 -6.58 -11.20 -6.50
C SER A 371 -5.54 -10.40 -5.71
N GLY A 372 -5.79 -10.10 -4.44
CA GLY A 372 -4.83 -9.43 -3.55
C GLY A 372 -3.67 -10.32 -3.15
N MET A 373 -3.94 -11.58 -2.82
CA MET A 373 -2.91 -12.55 -2.45
C MET A 373 -1.98 -12.85 -3.62
N LEU A 374 -2.55 -13.15 -4.81
CA LEU A 374 -1.78 -13.46 -6.02
C LEU A 374 -0.94 -12.28 -6.51
N TYR A 375 -1.36 -11.03 -6.23
CA TYR A 375 -0.56 -9.85 -6.55
C TYR A 375 0.87 -9.95 -5.96
N PHE A 376 0.97 -10.29 -4.67
CA PHE A 376 2.28 -10.40 -4.00
C PHE A 376 3.10 -11.56 -4.57
N GLN A 377 2.45 -12.69 -4.91
CA GLN A 377 3.14 -13.84 -5.49
C GLN A 377 3.67 -13.53 -6.91
N VAL A 378 2.82 -12.97 -7.76
CA VAL A 378 3.20 -12.67 -9.15
C VAL A 378 4.28 -11.60 -9.20
N THR A 379 4.17 -10.51 -8.43
CA THR A 379 5.19 -9.45 -8.41
C THR A 379 6.53 -9.96 -7.88
N ALA A 380 6.53 -10.82 -6.85
CA ALA A 380 7.73 -11.44 -6.31
C ALA A 380 8.50 -12.24 -7.37
N PHE A 381 7.82 -13.13 -8.06
CA PHE A 381 8.46 -14.01 -9.03
C PHE A 381 8.73 -13.32 -10.37
N ALA A 382 7.89 -12.37 -10.79
CA ALA A 382 8.08 -11.64 -12.04
C ALA A 382 9.42 -10.89 -12.08
N THR A 383 9.90 -10.39 -10.94
CA THR A 383 11.17 -9.64 -10.89
C THR A 383 12.39 -10.42 -11.37
N VAL A 384 12.34 -11.76 -11.26
CA VAL A 384 13.40 -12.65 -11.75
C VAL A 384 12.96 -13.39 -13.01
N LEU A 385 11.75 -13.96 -13.01
CA LEU A 385 11.29 -14.85 -14.07
C LEU A 385 10.95 -14.12 -15.38
N ALA A 386 10.58 -12.84 -15.33
CA ALA A 386 10.26 -12.10 -16.55
C ALA A 386 11.44 -11.91 -17.53
N THR A 387 12.69 -12.00 -17.03
CA THR A 387 13.89 -11.92 -17.88
C THR A 387 14.22 -13.25 -18.58
N ILE A 388 13.75 -14.37 -18.03
CA ILE A 388 14.10 -15.73 -18.47
C ILE A 388 13.73 -16.01 -19.93
N PRO A 389 12.54 -15.64 -20.46
CA PRO A 389 12.22 -15.89 -21.85
C PRO A 389 13.25 -15.31 -22.82
N GLY A 390 13.65 -14.06 -22.62
CA GLY A 390 14.65 -13.40 -23.46
C GLY A 390 16.02 -14.09 -23.37
N LEU A 391 16.46 -14.46 -22.17
CA LEU A 391 17.73 -15.14 -21.95
C LEU A 391 17.77 -16.55 -22.59
N ILE A 392 16.68 -17.31 -22.48
CA ILE A 392 16.59 -18.65 -23.11
C ILE A 392 16.57 -18.54 -24.63
N MET A 393 15.82 -17.60 -25.20
CA MET A 393 15.80 -17.38 -26.66
C MET A 393 17.20 -17.01 -27.16
N LEU A 394 17.88 -16.10 -26.51
CA LEU A 394 19.25 -15.74 -26.85
C LEU A 394 20.24 -16.90 -26.68
N ALA A 395 20.04 -17.77 -25.69
CA ALA A 395 20.96 -18.87 -25.41
C ALA A 395 20.83 -20.05 -26.40
N ARG A 396 19.58 -20.36 -26.85
CA ARG A 396 19.28 -21.62 -27.53
C ARG A 396 18.44 -21.50 -28.79
N PHE A 397 17.75 -20.37 -28.99
CA PHE A 397 16.79 -20.18 -30.07
C PHE A 397 16.91 -18.79 -30.71
N PRO A 398 18.13 -18.39 -31.18
CA PRO A 398 18.35 -17.06 -31.73
C PRO A 398 17.50 -16.77 -32.97
N GLU A 399 17.08 -17.81 -33.70
CA GLU A 399 16.17 -17.71 -34.84
C GLU A 399 14.75 -17.26 -34.46
N HIS A 400 14.36 -17.41 -33.18
CA HIS A 400 13.09 -16.92 -32.64
C HIS A 400 13.22 -15.50 -32.05
N VAL A 401 14.41 -14.92 -31.97
CA VAL A 401 14.61 -13.55 -31.53
C VAL A 401 14.30 -12.61 -32.70
N LEU A 402 13.10 -12.04 -32.65
CA LEU A 402 12.59 -11.17 -33.72
C LEU A 402 12.17 -9.82 -33.13
N TRP A 403 12.35 -8.74 -33.89
CA TRP A 403 12.04 -7.39 -33.44
C TRP A 403 10.58 -7.24 -32.94
N PHE A 404 9.65 -7.98 -33.55
CA PHE A 404 8.23 -7.89 -33.20
C PHE A 404 7.90 -8.58 -31.85
N ASN A 405 8.80 -9.39 -31.27
CA ASN A 405 8.55 -10.02 -29.96
C ASN A 405 8.32 -8.96 -28.86
N ALA A 406 8.91 -7.77 -29.01
CA ALA A 406 8.69 -6.65 -28.11
C ALA A 406 7.25 -6.11 -28.15
N THR A 407 6.50 -6.37 -29.22
CA THR A 407 5.10 -5.90 -29.33
C THR A 407 4.21 -6.50 -28.23
N PHE A 408 4.54 -7.67 -27.71
CA PHE A 408 3.82 -8.27 -26.59
C PHE A 408 4.04 -7.54 -25.27
N ALA A 409 5.19 -6.89 -25.07
CA ALA A 409 5.50 -6.10 -23.88
C ALA A 409 5.09 -4.62 -24.02
N LEU A 410 5.00 -4.11 -25.24
CA LEU A 410 4.75 -2.70 -25.52
C LEU A 410 3.46 -2.14 -24.86
N PRO A 411 2.29 -2.84 -24.88
CA PRO A 411 1.09 -2.36 -24.20
C PRO A 411 1.29 -2.21 -22.67
N SER A 412 2.12 -3.05 -22.04
CA SER A 412 2.43 -2.95 -20.62
C SER A 412 3.31 -1.75 -20.30
N LEU A 413 4.26 -1.41 -21.17
CA LEU A 413 5.07 -0.20 -21.06
C LEU A 413 4.21 1.06 -21.23
N ILE A 414 3.34 1.10 -22.24
CA ILE A 414 2.38 2.19 -22.46
C ILE A 414 1.46 2.34 -21.24
N PHE A 415 0.93 1.25 -20.73
CA PHE A 415 0.07 1.27 -19.53
C PHE A 415 0.81 1.87 -18.33
N GLY A 416 2.02 1.39 -18.03
CA GLY A 416 2.77 1.83 -16.86
C GLY A 416 3.34 3.25 -16.96
N TRP A 417 3.77 3.69 -18.15
CA TRP A 417 4.55 4.92 -18.32
C TRP A 417 3.77 6.08 -18.92
N ILE A 418 2.66 5.81 -19.56
CA ILE A 418 1.83 6.84 -20.19
C ILE A 418 0.46 6.89 -19.53
N LEU A 419 -0.24 5.75 -19.48
CA LEU A 419 -1.61 5.73 -18.99
C LEU A 419 -1.71 5.94 -17.49
N MET A 420 -0.82 5.34 -16.69
CA MET A 420 -0.83 5.52 -15.24
C MET A 420 -0.57 6.98 -14.83
N PRO A 421 0.47 7.68 -15.36
CA PRO A 421 0.64 9.10 -15.12
C PRO A 421 -0.54 9.97 -15.54
N VAL A 422 -1.16 9.69 -16.70
CA VAL A 422 -2.33 10.45 -17.19
C VAL A 422 -3.58 10.19 -16.36
N TRP A 423 -3.74 8.98 -15.85
CA TRP A 423 -4.88 8.59 -15.02
C TRP A 423 -4.76 9.07 -13.57
N SER A 424 -3.55 9.17 -13.05
CA SER A 424 -3.31 9.57 -11.65
C SER A 424 -3.92 10.93 -11.35
N ALA A 425 -4.49 11.09 -10.15
CA ALA A 425 -5.01 12.36 -9.66
C ALA A 425 -3.92 13.22 -8.98
N GLN A 426 -2.81 12.59 -8.64
CA GLN A 426 -1.61 13.22 -8.09
C GLN A 426 -0.43 13.07 -9.04
N ASP A 427 0.71 13.69 -8.71
CA ASP A 427 1.95 13.48 -9.46
C ASP A 427 2.32 11.99 -9.48
N TYR A 428 2.69 11.48 -10.66
CA TYR A 428 3.10 10.08 -10.84
C TYR A 428 4.48 10.05 -11.50
N PRO A 429 5.54 10.24 -10.70
CA PRO A 429 6.89 10.35 -11.22
C PRO A 429 7.41 9.02 -11.80
N PHE A 430 8.35 9.09 -12.74
CA PHE A 430 8.98 7.88 -13.30
C PHE A 430 9.66 7.02 -12.22
N THR A 431 10.06 7.61 -11.10
CA THR A 431 10.67 6.94 -9.96
C THR A 431 9.76 5.87 -9.31
N VAL A 432 8.45 5.88 -9.59
CA VAL A 432 7.54 4.77 -9.23
C VAL A 432 8.03 3.43 -9.77
N ASN A 433 8.66 3.43 -10.97
CA ASN A 433 9.19 2.19 -11.55
C ASN A 433 10.42 1.68 -10.77
N HIS A 434 11.27 2.58 -10.26
CA HIS A 434 12.39 2.23 -9.37
C HIS A 434 11.89 1.63 -8.05
N LEU A 435 10.84 2.24 -7.49
CA LEU A 435 10.25 1.78 -6.24
C LEU A 435 9.62 0.38 -6.37
N LYS A 436 8.94 0.10 -7.49
CA LYS A 436 8.37 -1.22 -7.80
C LYS A 436 9.42 -2.33 -7.82
N VAL A 437 10.67 -2.04 -8.17
CA VAL A 437 11.78 -2.99 -8.07
C VAL A 437 12.01 -3.38 -6.61
N ALA A 438 12.22 -2.41 -5.73
CA ALA A 438 12.40 -2.66 -4.30
C ALA A 438 11.21 -3.43 -3.70
N GLN A 439 9.98 -3.06 -4.10
CA GLN A 439 8.75 -3.75 -3.72
C GLN A 439 8.77 -5.23 -4.12
N SER A 440 9.12 -5.54 -5.35
CA SER A 440 9.12 -6.91 -5.87
C SER A 440 10.15 -7.79 -5.17
N TYR A 441 11.35 -7.29 -4.91
CA TYR A 441 12.36 -8.03 -4.12
C TYR A 441 11.94 -8.19 -2.66
N SER A 442 11.26 -7.20 -2.09
CA SER A 442 10.69 -7.32 -0.75
C SER A 442 9.66 -8.45 -0.66
N HIS A 443 8.75 -8.53 -1.64
CA HIS A 443 7.77 -9.61 -1.75
C HIS A 443 8.44 -10.98 -1.91
N LEU A 444 9.49 -11.08 -2.74
CA LEU A 444 10.25 -12.31 -2.94
C LEU A 444 10.86 -12.82 -1.64
N PHE A 445 11.48 -11.94 -0.87
CA PHE A 445 12.05 -12.32 0.42
C PHE A 445 11.00 -12.67 1.46
N ALA A 446 9.85 -12.00 1.49
CA ALA A 446 8.76 -12.33 2.38
C ALA A 446 8.22 -13.75 2.12
N ILE A 447 8.01 -14.11 0.85
CA ILE A 447 7.54 -15.44 0.46
C ILE A 447 8.60 -16.51 0.78
N LYS A 448 9.87 -16.26 0.41
CA LYS A 448 10.97 -17.14 0.74
C LYS A 448 11.05 -17.41 2.24
N ASP A 449 11.05 -16.36 3.05
CA ASP A 449 11.18 -16.48 4.50
C ASP A 449 9.97 -17.18 5.13
N LYS A 450 8.77 -16.98 4.61
CA LYS A 450 7.58 -17.72 5.03
C LYS A 450 7.71 -19.20 4.75
N LEU A 451 8.19 -19.57 3.58
CA LEU A 451 8.38 -20.99 3.20
C LEU A 451 9.50 -21.66 4.01
N MET A 452 10.56 -20.90 4.36
CA MET A 452 11.70 -21.39 5.12
C MET A 452 11.53 -21.26 6.64
N GLY A 453 10.48 -20.64 7.13
CA GLY A 453 10.26 -20.39 8.57
C GLY A 453 11.22 -19.35 9.18
N THR A 454 11.87 -18.51 8.36
CA THR A 454 12.91 -17.54 8.77
C THR A 454 12.42 -16.08 8.72
N MET A 455 11.20 -15.82 9.18
CA MET A 455 10.56 -14.51 9.07
C MET A 455 11.32 -13.42 9.82
N MET A 456 11.34 -12.19 9.24
CA MET A 456 11.89 -11.00 9.92
C MET A 456 11.11 -10.67 11.19
N LEU A 457 11.83 -10.15 12.18
CA LEU A 457 11.21 -9.51 13.34
C LEU A 457 10.53 -8.20 12.92
N TRP A 458 9.43 -7.88 13.59
CA TRP A 458 8.69 -6.64 13.32
C TRP A 458 9.47 -5.40 13.81
N GLU A 459 9.44 -4.33 13.00
CA GLU A 459 9.99 -3.01 13.30
C GLU A 459 8.98 -1.93 12.94
N SER A 460 8.89 -0.84 13.74
CA SER A 460 8.03 0.30 13.43
C SER A 460 8.55 1.05 12.20
N THR A 461 7.65 1.52 11.35
CA THR A 461 7.99 2.40 10.22
C THR A 461 8.33 3.78 10.79
N GLY A 462 9.57 4.25 10.60
CA GLY A 462 10.03 5.55 11.13
C GLY A 462 10.76 5.53 12.47
N GLY A 463 10.88 4.37 13.14
CA GLY A 463 11.67 4.26 14.38
C GLY A 463 13.19 4.31 14.09
N ALA A 464 13.94 5.06 14.90
CA ALA A 464 15.39 5.29 14.78
C ALA A 464 16.29 4.07 15.05
N GLY A 465 15.75 2.86 15.10
CA GLY A 465 16.48 1.62 15.40
C GLY A 465 16.16 0.54 14.41
N ALA A 466 16.79 0.57 13.22
CA ALA A 466 16.66 -0.52 12.26
C ALA A 466 17.29 -1.80 12.82
N ALA A 467 16.47 -2.81 13.13
CA ALA A 467 16.98 -4.09 13.53
C ALA A 467 17.83 -4.73 12.41
N THR A 468 18.84 -5.46 12.82
CA THR A 468 19.84 -6.10 11.94
C THR A 468 19.20 -7.02 10.88
N SER A 469 18.03 -7.61 11.18
CA SER A 469 17.38 -8.54 10.26
C SER A 469 16.77 -7.87 9.03
N SER A 470 16.12 -6.68 9.18
CA SER A 470 15.58 -5.90 8.05
C SER A 470 16.71 -5.40 7.14
N ALA A 471 17.78 -4.86 7.75
CA ALA A 471 18.95 -4.40 7.01
C ALA A 471 19.59 -5.53 6.17
N ASN A 472 19.69 -6.73 6.75
CA ASN A 472 20.24 -7.88 6.04
C ASN A 472 19.35 -8.33 4.87
N ARG A 473 18.03 -8.36 5.02
CA ARG A 473 17.11 -8.71 3.92
C ARG A 473 17.12 -7.66 2.80
N PHE A 474 17.15 -6.40 3.17
CA PHE A 474 17.31 -5.31 2.22
C PHE A 474 18.60 -5.40 1.43
N LEU A 475 19.74 -5.63 2.11
CA LEU A 475 21.04 -5.82 1.47
C LEU A 475 21.05 -7.05 0.54
N GLN A 476 20.52 -8.20 0.99
CA GLN A 476 20.39 -9.39 0.16
C GLN A 476 19.55 -9.14 -1.09
N GLY A 477 18.44 -8.38 -0.96
CA GLY A 477 17.60 -7.98 -2.09
C GLY A 477 18.38 -7.15 -3.12
N ARG A 478 19.16 -6.18 -2.67
CA ARG A 478 20.02 -5.35 -3.53
C ARG A 478 21.11 -6.18 -4.24
N ILE A 479 21.78 -7.07 -3.53
CA ILE A 479 22.79 -7.96 -4.10
C ILE A 479 22.17 -8.85 -5.17
N LEU A 480 21.04 -9.51 -4.88
CA LEU A 480 20.34 -10.36 -5.84
C LEU A 480 19.89 -9.58 -7.08
N CYS A 481 19.31 -8.37 -6.88
CA CYS A 481 18.94 -7.48 -7.97
C CYS A 481 20.17 -7.13 -8.84
N GLY A 482 21.29 -6.78 -8.20
CA GLY A 482 22.54 -6.46 -8.90
C GLY A 482 23.07 -7.64 -9.73
N LEU A 483 23.09 -8.84 -9.15
CA LEU A 483 23.53 -10.05 -9.85
C LEU A 483 22.64 -10.39 -11.06
N VAL A 484 21.32 -10.37 -10.89
CA VAL A 484 20.36 -10.64 -11.98
C VAL A 484 20.50 -9.59 -13.09
N THR A 485 20.64 -8.32 -12.71
CA THR A 485 20.78 -7.21 -13.67
C THR A 485 22.09 -7.29 -14.42
N ALA A 486 23.22 -7.49 -13.72
CA ALA A 486 24.53 -7.58 -14.34
C ALA A 486 24.63 -8.80 -15.27
N PHE A 487 24.12 -9.96 -14.83
CA PHE A 487 24.06 -11.15 -15.68
C PHE A 487 23.22 -10.90 -16.94
N SER A 488 22.01 -10.37 -16.79
CA SER A 488 21.13 -10.10 -17.92
C SER A 488 21.77 -9.12 -18.92
N LEU A 489 22.44 -8.07 -18.40
CA LEU A 489 23.11 -7.07 -19.22
C LEU A 489 24.26 -7.69 -20.03
N VAL A 490 25.21 -8.32 -19.33
CA VAL A 490 26.42 -8.89 -19.97
C VAL A 490 26.03 -9.98 -20.95
N PHE A 491 25.10 -10.86 -20.56
CA PHE A 491 24.64 -11.95 -21.41
C PHE A 491 23.92 -11.44 -22.67
N THR A 492 22.97 -10.53 -22.53
CA THR A 492 22.21 -10.01 -23.68
C THR A 492 23.11 -9.30 -24.67
N TYR A 493 24.00 -8.41 -24.20
CA TYR A 493 24.91 -7.68 -25.10
C TYR A 493 25.97 -8.60 -25.69
N GLY A 494 26.54 -9.52 -24.91
CA GLY A 494 27.53 -10.50 -25.39
C GLY A 494 26.97 -11.44 -26.44
N MET A 495 25.78 -12.03 -26.20
CA MET A 495 25.12 -12.92 -27.17
C MET A 495 24.69 -12.16 -28.44
N THR A 496 24.19 -10.93 -28.29
CA THR A 496 23.86 -10.10 -29.46
C THR A 496 25.10 -9.81 -30.29
N TYR A 497 26.22 -9.42 -29.67
CA TYR A 497 27.49 -9.22 -30.34
C TYR A 497 27.92 -10.49 -31.10
N TYR A 498 27.88 -11.65 -30.44
CA TYR A 498 28.21 -12.95 -31.05
C TYR A 498 27.36 -13.23 -32.28
N TYR A 499 26.01 -13.15 -32.18
CA TYR A 499 25.13 -13.49 -33.30
C TYR A 499 25.23 -12.51 -34.47
N VAL A 500 25.38 -11.22 -34.22
CA VAL A 500 25.56 -10.23 -35.30
C VAL A 500 26.84 -10.52 -36.10
N HIS A 501 27.92 -10.95 -35.44
CA HIS A 501 29.16 -11.36 -36.13
C HIS A 501 29.01 -12.70 -36.88
N HIS A 502 27.99 -13.50 -36.57
CA HIS A 502 27.67 -14.72 -37.29
C HIS A 502 26.53 -14.55 -38.33
N GLY A 503 26.24 -13.31 -38.72
CA GLY A 503 25.35 -12.98 -39.83
C GLY A 503 23.88 -12.77 -39.47
N TYR A 504 23.52 -12.76 -38.20
CA TYR A 504 22.15 -12.41 -37.79
C TYR A 504 21.92 -10.90 -37.88
N ALA A 505 20.71 -10.50 -38.29
CA ALA A 505 20.35 -9.09 -38.43
C ALA A 505 20.21 -8.39 -37.08
N LEU A 506 21.00 -7.37 -36.83
CA LEU A 506 21.01 -6.60 -35.56
C LEU A 506 19.61 -6.08 -35.18
N VAL A 507 18.77 -5.71 -36.16
CA VAL A 507 17.42 -5.18 -35.95
C VAL A 507 16.56 -6.11 -35.06
N ASN A 508 16.75 -7.41 -35.14
CA ASN A 508 16.00 -8.38 -34.33
C ASN A 508 16.37 -8.33 -32.84
N PHE A 509 17.59 -7.92 -32.51
CA PHE A 509 18.09 -7.86 -31.14
C PHE A 509 17.89 -6.50 -30.47
N LEU A 510 17.66 -5.42 -31.27
CA LEU A 510 17.51 -4.06 -30.74
C LEU A 510 16.46 -3.95 -29.62
N PRO A 511 15.27 -4.54 -29.74
CA PRO A 511 14.28 -4.48 -28.67
C PRO A 511 14.78 -5.13 -27.37
N GLY A 512 15.46 -6.27 -27.44
CA GLY A 512 16.06 -6.95 -26.29
C GLY A 512 17.14 -6.12 -25.61
N LEU A 513 18.03 -5.50 -26.41
CA LEU A 513 19.05 -4.58 -25.93
C LEU A 513 18.43 -3.37 -25.22
N PHE A 514 17.42 -2.77 -25.83
CA PHE A 514 16.70 -1.64 -25.25
C PHE A 514 16.02 -1.99 -23.92
N LEU A 515 15.27 -3.09 -23.88
CA LEU A 515 14.58 -3.55 -22.65
C LEU A 515 15.58 -3.90 -21.55
N THR A 516 16.72 -4.48 -21.88
CA THR A 516 17.76 -4.81 -20.90
C THR A 516 18.44 -3.55 -20.36
N ALA A 517 18.76 -2.57 -21.23
CA ALA A 517 19.30 -1.27 -20.81
C ALA A 517 18.30 -0.54 -19.88
N LEU A 518 17.03 -0.53 -20.26
CA LEU A 518 15.96 0.07 -19.48
C LEU A 518 15.77 -0.61 -18.13
N ASN A 519 15.78 -1.93 -18.08
CA ASN A 519 15.72 -2.69 -16.83
C ASN A 519 16.92 -2.36 -15.93
N THR A 520 18.13 -2.25 -16.51
CA THR A 520 19.34 -1.83 -15.78
C THR A 520 19.17 -0.44 -15.17
N LEU A 521 18.68 0.52 -15.96
CA LEU A 521 18.40 1.88 -15.49
C LEU A 521 17.36 1.90 -14.38
N THR A 522 16.29 1.13 -14.53
CA THR A 522 15.19 1.04 -13.55
C THR A 522 15.65 0.40 -12.24
N ASN A 523 16.54 -0.59 -12.29
CA ASN A 523 17.03 -1.30 -11.11
C ASN A 523 18.15 -0.53 -10.37
N SER A 524 18.87 0.38 -11.04
CA SER A 524 20.07 1.03 -10.53
C SER A 524 19.86 1.79 -9.20
N PRO A 525 18.75 2.55 -8.95
CA PRO A 525 18.57 3.24 -7.68
C PRO A 525 18.42 2.27 -6.49
N PHE A 526 17.74 1.13 -6.70
CA PHE A 526 17.63 0.11 -5.67
C PHE A 526 18.98 -0.56 -5.40
N ILE A 527 19.74 -0.92 -6.46
CA ILE A 527 21.07 -1.54 -6.33
C ILE A 527 22.03 -0.60 -5.59
N MET A 528 22.05 0.68 -5.95
CA MET A 528 22.97 1.69 -5.39
C MET A 528 22.49 2.25 -4.04
N ASN A 529 21.25 1.98 -3.62
CA ASN A 529 20.60 2.61 -2.47
C ASN A 529 20.59 4.14 -2.57
N ARG A 530 20.27 4.66 -3.75
CA ARG A 530 20.14 6.10 -3.91
C ARG A 530 18.95 6.62 -3.11
N GLN A 531 19.20 7.66 -2.33
CA GLN A 531 18.16 8.37 -1.57
C GLN A 531 17.88 9.77 -2.16
N ASP A 532 18.76 10.21 -3.06
CA ASP A 532 18.68 11.52 -3.74
C ASP A 532 18.06 11.39 -5.15
#